data_bdd6c51fc7c2dc756a7079ebb01f8ede
#
_entry.id   bdd6c51fc7c2dc756a7079ebb01f8ede
#
_cell.length_a   1.000
_cell.length_b   1.000
_cell.length_c   1.000
_cell.angle_alpha   90.00
_cell.angle_beta   90.00
_cell.angle_gamma   90.00
#
_symmetry.space_group_name_H-M   'P 1'
#
loop_
_entity.id
_entity.type
_entity.pdbx_description
1 polymer ?
#
loop_
_entity_poly.entity_id
_entity_poly.type
_entity_poly.pdbx_seq_one_letter_code
_entity_poly.pdbx_strand_id
1 'polypeptide(L)'
;DDFERILAEPPVYLYDVSLPLRSMDAYISDLEDAFGKAFPQGVLHVFGHLCDGNLHLFLTPRSPSENPHEIRRLADESVYQTLARHHGAVSAEHGIGREKKDWLHISRSSEEIALMRKLKRTLDPTNILNRGLVFDV
;
A
#
# COMPACT_ATOMS: atom_id res chain seq x y z
N ASP A 1 6.00 22.89 10.76
CA ASP A 1 5.52 21.58 11.16
C ASP A 1 6.24 20.50 10.32
N ASP A 2 6.74 19.42 10.96
CA ASP A 2 7.52 18.40 10.25
C ASP A 2 6.69 17.71 9.16
N PHE A 3 5.38 17.58 9.38
CA PHE A 3 4.45 17.02 8.40
C PHE A 3 4.35 17.90 7.14
N GLU A 4 4.27 19.21 7.29
CA GLU A 4 4.26 20.14 6.13
C GLU A 4 5.57 20.06 5.35
N ARG A 5 6.71 19.86 6.03
CA ARG A 5 8.01 19.71 5.38
C ARG A 5 8.11 18.42 4.56
N ILE A 6 7.53 17.32 5.05
CA ILE A 6 7.47 16.04 4.32
C ILE A 6 6.66 16.21 3.03
N LEU A 7 5.51 16.87 3.10
CA LEU A 7 4.65 17.09 1.95
C LEU A 7 5.19 18.13 0.96
N ALA A 8 6.17 18.95 1.36
CA ALA A 8 6.77 19.97 0.50
C ALA A 8 7.77 19.41 -0.54
N GLU A 9 8.14 18.15 -0.46
CA GLU A 9 9.09 17.48 -1.37
C GLU A 9 8.38 16.47 -2.30
N PRO A 10 7.61 16.92 -3.32
CA PRO A 10 6.95 16.00 -4.23
C PRO A 10 7.95 15.30 -5.19
N PRO A 11 7.62 14.07 -5.67
CA PRO A 11 6.40 13.34 -5.32
C PRO A 11 6.51 12.61 -3.98
N VAL A 12 5.46 12.70 -3.15
CA VAL A 12 5.31 11.91 -1.93
C VAL A 12 4.23 10.85 -2.16
N TYR A 13 4.58 9.58 -1.93
CA TYR A 13 3.64 8.47 -1.98
C TYR A 13 3.22 8.09 -0.57
N LEU A 14 1.91 8.08 -0.33
CA LEU A 14 1.32 7.73 0.96
C LEU A 14 0.77 6.31 0.92
N TYR A 15 1.18 5.50 1.88
CA TYR A 15 0.65 4.17 2.12
C TYR A 15 0.06 4.08 3.52
N ASP A 16 -1.00 3.32 3.62
CA ASP A 16 -1.74 3.03 4.84
C ASP A 16 -1.87 1.51 4.92
N VAL A 17 -1.12 0.89 5.84
CA VAL A 17 -1.02 -0.56 5.97
C VAL A 17 -1.23 -0.99 7.41
N SER A 18 -1.62 -2.24 7.64
CA SER A 18 -1.67 -2.79 8.98
C SER A 18 -0.91 -4.11 9.10
N LEU A 19 -0.35 -4.34 10.29
CA LEU A 19 0.44 -5.53 10.59
C LEU A 19 0.18 -6.00 12.04
N PRO A 20 0.42 -7.29 12.32
CA PRO A 20 0.55 -7.74 13.69
C PRO A 20 1.65 -6.95 14.40
N LEU A 21 1.39 -6.46 15.62
CA LEU A 21 2.34 -5.62 16.38
C LEU A 21 3.75 -6.21 16.45
N ARG A 22 3.84 -7.53 16.67
CA ARG A 22 5.12 -8.25 16.74
C ARG A 22 5.94 -8.23 15.44
N SER A 23 5.34 -7.88 14.32
CA SER A 23 5.97 -7.88 12.99
C SER A 23 6.39 -6.48 12.55
N MET A 24 6.02 -5.43 13.29
CA MET A 24 6.21 -4.04 12.85
C MET A 24 7.68 -3.66 12.68
N ASP A 25 8.51 -3.92 13.68
CA ASP A 25 9.93 -3.55 13.64
C ASP A 25 10.66 -4.27 12.50
N ALA A 26 10.38 -5.58 12.33
CA ALA A 26 10.96 -6.36 11.26
C ALA A 26 10.48 -5.88 9.87
N TYR A 27 9.20 -5.54 9.76
CA TYR A 27 8.65 -4.98 8.53
C TYR A 27 9.29 -3.63 8.17
N ILE A 28 9.42 -2.71 9.14
CA ILE A 28 10.02 -1.40 8.91
C ILE A 28 11.46 -1.55 8.45
N SER A 29 12.25 -2.41 9.12
CA SER A 29 13.63 -2.67 8.72
C SER A 29 13.75 -3.26 7.31
N ASP A 30 12.92 -4.25 6.97
CA ASP A 30 12.90 -4.85 5.63
C ASP A 30 12.43 -3.85 4.56
N LEU A 31 11.51 -2.95 4.92
CA LEU A 31 11.03 -1.89 4.03
C LEU A 31 12.12 -0.84 3.77
N GLU A 32 12.84 -0.41 4.80
CA GLU A 32 13.97 0.50 4.66
C GLU A 32 15.01 -0.07 3.71
N ASP A 33 15.33 -1.35 3.83
CA ASP A 33 16.25 -2.06 2.95
C ASP A 33 15.73 -2.15 1.50
N ALA A 34 14.48 -2.53 1.33
CA ALA A 34 13.87 -2.67 -0.01
C ALA A 34 13.75 -1.33 -0.72
N PHE A 35 13.27 -0.31 0.00
CA PHE A 35 13.11 1.05 -0.52
C PHE A 35 14.46 1.70 -0.79
N GLY A 36 15.45 1.56 0.11
CA GLY A 36 16.79 2.10 -0.07
C GLY A 36 17.55 1.47 -1.24
N LYS A 37 17.30 0.19 -1.57
CA LYS A 37 17.82 -0.45 -2.79
C LYS A 37 17.20 0.12 -4.06
N ALA A 38 15.90 0.36 -4.05
CA ALA A 38 15.18 0.93 -5.21
C ALA A 38 15.48 2.43 -5.37
N PHE A 39 15.63 3.15 -4.27
CA PHE A 39 15.78 4.60 -4.21
C PHE A 39 16.89 4.99 -3.22
N PRO A 40 18.17 4.93 -3.61
CA PRO A 40 19.29 5.18 -2.68
C PRO A 40 19.31 6.58 -2.04
N GLN A 41 18.65 7.56 -2.64
CA GLN A 41 18.50 8.92 -2.09
C GLN A 41 17.07 9.18 -1.57
N GLY A 42 16.21 8.16 -1.61
CA GLY A 42 14.84 8.26 -1.14
C GLY A 42 14.76 8.49 0.37
N VAL A 43 13.66 9.06 0.80
CA VAL A 43 13.36 9.28 2.21
C VAL A 43 12.08 8.56 2.58
N LEU A 44 12.13 7.80 3.65
CA LEU A 44 10.99 7.12 4.25
C LEU A 44 10.68 7.74 5.61
N HIS A 45 9.43 8.15 5.79
CA HIS A 45 8.90 8.49 7.12
C HIS A 45 7.81 7.52 7.49
N VAL A 46 7.83 7.07 8.74
CA VAL A 46 6.86 6.11 9.28
C VAL A 46 6.17 6.73 10.48
N PHE A 47 4.85 6.76 10.43
CA PHE A 47 3.98 7.20 11.53
C PHE A 47 2.90 6.13 11.72
N GLY A 48 2.07 6.27 12.74
CA GLY A 48 0.92 5.38 12.82
C GLY A 48 0.30 5.27 14.20
N HIS A 49 -0.68 4.40 14.26
CA HIS A 49 -1.44 4.05 15.46
C HIS A 49 -0.94 2.70 15.96
N LEU A 50 0.13 2.73 16.76
CA LEU A 50 0.87 1.52 17.14
C LEU A 50 -0.04 0.46 17.76
N CYS A 51 -0.98 0.86 18.64
CA CYS A 51 -1.89 -0.06 19.31
C CYS A 51 -2.83 -0.80 18.35
N ASP A 52 -3.13 -0.18 17.21
CA ASP A 52 -4.05 -0.73 16.19
C ASP A 52 -3.32 -1.51 15.08
N GLY A 53 -1.98 -1.57 15.19
CA GLY A 53 -1.17 -2.20 14.15
C GLY A 53 -1.14 -1.42 12.84
N ASN A 54 -1.52 -0.14 12.83
CA ASN A 54 -1.60 0.70 11.64
C ASN A 54 -0.33 1.53 11.45
N LEU A 55 0.21 1.52 10.24
CA LEU A 55 1.33 2.35 9.80
C LEU A 55 0.95 3.20 8.60
N HIS A 56 1.27 4.48 8.67
CA HIS A 56 1.28 5.43 7.58
C HIS A 56 2.71 5.62 7.09
N LEU A 57 2.96 5.30 5.83
CA LEU A 57 4.29 5.35 5.23
C LEU A 57 4.31 6.47 4.20
N PHE A 58 5.22 7.41 4.36
CA PHE A 58 5.43 8.52 3.44
C PHE A 58 6.76 8.28 2.72
N LEU A 59 6.69 7.95 1.45
CA LEU A 59 7.83 7.66 0.61
C LEU A 59 8.10 8.80 -0.35
N THR A 60 9.29 9.39 -0.26
CA THR A 60 9.80 10.38 -1.21
C THR A 60 10.95 9.72 -1.99
N PRO A 61 10.70 9.19 -3.20
CA PRO A 61 11.69 8.36 -3.92
C PRO A 61 12.97 9.09 -4.32
N ARG A 62 12.91 10.41 -4.61
CA ARG A 62 14.08 11.17 -5.12
C ARG A 62 14.80 10.42 -6.23
N SER A 63 14.06 9.92 -7.22
CA SER A 63 14.59 9.11 -8.31
C SER A 63 15.14 9.96 -9.44
N PRO A 64 16.25 9.54 -10.10
CA PRO A 64 16.71 10.15 -11.34
C PRO A 64 15.83 9.79 -12.55
N SER A 65 14.96 8.78 -12.44
CA SER A 65 14.00 8.42 -13.49
C SER A 65 12.94 9.52 -13.63
N GLU A 66 12.62 9.87 -14.87
CA GLU A 66 11.56 10.80 -15.20
C GLU A 66 10.21 10.09 -15.46
N ASN A 67 10.17 8.76 -15.35
CA ASN A 67 8.96 7.97 -15.59
C ASN A 67 8.15 7.77 -14.29
N PRO A 68 7.05 8.52 -14.07
CA PRO A 68 6.27 8.43 -12.83
C PRO A 68 5.65 7.05 -12.59
N HIS A 69 5.31 6.32 -13.68
CA HIS A 69 4.73 4.99 -13.56
C HIS A 69 5.74 3.95 -13.06
N GLU A 70 7.00 4.07 -13.50
CA GLU A 70 8.07 3.22 -13.02
C GLU A 70 8.39 3.50 -11.56
N ILE A 71 8.49 4.78 -11.18
CA ILE A 71 8.73 5.20 -9.80
C ILE A 71 7.61 4.67 -8.89
N ARG A 72 6.36 4.85 -9.29
CA ARG A 72 5.21 4.35 -8.52
C ARG A 72 5.26 2.84 -8.37
N ARG A 73 5.52 2.10 -9.44
CA ARG A 73 5.62 0.64 -9.42
C ARG A 73 6.70 0.15 -8.45
N LEU A 74 7.89 0.74 -8.49
CA LEU A 74 9.00 0.38 -7.61
C LEU A 74 8.68 0.70 -6.13
N ALA A 75 8.02 1.83 -5.88
CA ALA A 75 7.58 2.19 -4.53
C ALA A 75 6.50 1.21 -4.02
N ASP A 76 5.49 0.90 -4.83
CA ASP A 76 4.44 -0.07 -4.51
C ASP A 76 5.04 -1.47 -4.23
N GLU A 77 5.97 -1.93 -5.07
CA GLU A 77 6.67 -3.21 -4.90
C GLU A 77 7.46 -3.23 -3.59
N SER A 78 8.19 -2.16 -3.26
CA SER A 78 8.95 -2.07 -2.01
C SER A 78 8.05 -2.22 -0.79
N VAL A 79 6.88 -1.57 -0.80
CA VAL A 79 5.92 -1.63 0.31
C VAL A 79 5.19 -2.96 0.36
N TYR A 80 4.52 -3.35 -0.73
CA TYR A 80 3.54 -4.44 -0.68
C TYR A 80 4.17 -5.82 -0.74
N GLN A 81 5.28 -6.04 -1.47
CA GLN A 81 5.99 -7.31 -1.44
C GLN A 81 6.65 -7.57 -0.08
N THR A 82 7.14 -6.51 0.57
CA THR A 82 7.63 -6.61 1.94
C THR A 82 6.49 -6.92 2.90
N LEU A 83 5.34 -6.23 2.76
CA LEU A 83 4.15 -6.45 3.57
C LEU A 83 3.64 -7.90 3.52
N ALA A 84 3.66 -8.50 2.33
CA ALA A 84 3.25 -9.90 2.13
C ALA A 84 4.06 -10.88 2.99
N ARG A 85 5.36 -10.65 3.14
CA ARG A 85 6.24 -11.50 3.98
C ARG A 85 5.92 -11.40 5.48
N HIS A 86 5.33 -10.29 5.89
CA HIS A 86 4.98 -10.02 7.29
C HIS A 86 3.50 -10.22 7.61
N HIS A 87 2.73 -10.83 6.68
CA HIS A 87 1.30 -11.11 6.84
C HIS A 87 0.47 -9.86 7.15
N GLY A 88 0.85 -8.73 6.56
CA GLY A 88 0.15 -7.47 6.70
C GLY A 88 -1.05 -7.33 5.76
N ALA A 89 -1.84 -6.30 5.97
CA ALA A 89 -2.94 -5.91 5.10
C ALA A 89 -2.64 -4.60 4.36
N VAL A 90 -2.97 -4.56 3.08
CA VAL A 90 -2.64 -3.44 2.15
C VAL A 90 -3.42 -2.16 2.43
N SER A 91 -4.38 -2.21 3.33
CA SER A 91 -5.07 -1.03 3.84
C SER A 91 -5.52 -1.25 5.28
N ALA A 92 -5.23 -0.29 6.15
CA ALA A 92 -5.75 -0.22 7.51
C ALA A 92 -7.06 0.58 7.55
N GLU A 93 -7.04 1.84 7.10
CA GLU A 93 -8.13 2.81 7.22
C GLU A 93 -8.67 3.30 5.88
N HIS A 94 -7.78 3.56 4.90
CA HIS A 94 -8.12 4.28 3.68
C HIS A 94 -8.90 3.48 2.63
N GLY A 95 -8.97 2.16 2.80
CA GLY A 95 -9.60 1.25 1.84
C GLY A 95 -8.75 0.93 0.62
N ILE A 96 -9.25 0.03 -0.22
CA ILE A 96 -8.53 -0.48 -1.39
C ILE A 96 -8.63 0.49 -2.58
N GLY A 97 -9.82 1.00 -2.84
CA GLY A 97 -10.07 1.88 -3.97
C GLY A 97 -9.65 1.28 -5.31
N ARG A 98 -9.05 2.11 -6.15
CA ARG A 98 -8.47 1.73 -7.43
C ARG A 98 -6.98 1.43 -7.34
N GLU A 99 -6.27 2.14 -6.49
CA GLU A 99 -4.81 2.12 -6.42
C GLU A 99 -4.24 0.84 -5.83
N LYS A 100 -4.93 0.26 -4.82
CA LYS A 100 -4.48 -0.94 -4.11
C LYS A 100 -5.09 -2.23 -4.64
N LYS A 101 -5.90 -2.15 -5.70
CA LYS A 101 -6.67 -3.28 -6.25
C LYS A 101 -5.78 -4.46 -6.66
N ASP A 102 -4.68 -4.19 -7.31
CA ASP A 102 -3.74 -5.20 -7.80
C ASP A 102 -3.02 -5.93 -6.65
N TRP A 103 -2.99 -5.32 -5.47
CA TRP A 103 -2.36 -5.84 -4.25
C TRP A 103 -3.34 -6.51 -3.28
N LEU A 104 -4.64 -6.54 -3.61
CA LEU A 104 -5.68 -7.10 -2.74
C LEU A 104 -5.41 -8.56 -2.36
N HIS A 105 -4.76 -9.33 -3.23
CA HIS A 105 -4.39 -10.73 -3.04
C HIS A 105 -3.42 -10.94 -1.85
N ILE A 106 -2.74 -9.91 -1.37
CA ILE A 106 -1.89 -9.98 -0.16
C ILE A 106 -2.77 -10.07 1.10
N SER A 107 -3.90 -9.39 1.10
CA SER A 107 -4.79 -9.28 2.27
C SER A 107 -5.97 -10.26 2.24
N ARG A 108 -6.25 -10.86 1.10
CA ARG A 108 -7.43 -11.74 0.88
C ARG A 108 -7.06 -12.95 0.04
N SER A 109 -7.59 -14.09 0.43
CA SER A 109 -7.41 -15.31 -0.36
C SER A 109 -8.16 -15.27 -1.69
N SER A 110 -7.81 -16.16 -2.59
CA SER A 110 -8.51 -16.32 -3.88
C SER A 110 -9.98 -16.63 -3.69
N GLU A 111 -10.33 -17.44 -2.67
CA GLU A 111 -11.69 -17.82 -2.33
C GLU A 111 -12.50 -16.65 -1.79
N GLU A 112 -11.89 -15.82 -0.92
CA GLU A 112 -12.52 -14.59 -0.43
C GLU A 112 -12.80 -13.63 -1.59
N ILE A 113 -11.83 -13.40 -2.47
CA ILE A 113 -11.99 -12.53 -3.65
C ILE A 113 -13.07 -13.09 -4.59
N ALA A 114 -13.12 -14.40 -4.78
CA ALA A 114 -14.18 -15.05 -5.57
C ALA A 114 -15.57 -14.85 -4.95
N LEU A 115 -15.68 -14.95 -3.62
CA LEU A 115 -16.92 -14.68 -2.90
C LEU A 115 -17.33 -13.20 -3.02
N MET A 116 -16.38 -12.28 -2.87
CA MET A 116 -16.62 -10.83 -3.05
C MET A 116 -17.19 -10.54 -4.45
N ARG A 117 -16.59 -11.13 -5.49
CA ARG A 117 -17.08 -11.01 -6.88
C ARG A 117 -18.49 -11.59 -7.06
N LYS A 118 -18.79 -12.74 -6.45
CA LYS A 118 -20.11 -13.35 -6.48
C LYS A 118 -21.17 -12.45 -5.84
N LEU A 119 -20.87 -11.89 -4.67
CA LEU A 119 -21.75 -10.94 -3.99
C LEU A 119 -21.99 -9.69 -4.84
N LYS A 120 -20.93 -9.13 -5.41
CA LYS A 120 -21.04 -7.96 -6.29
C LYS A 120 -21.95 -8.23 -7.49
N ARG A 121 -21.78 -9.34 -8.20
CA ARG A 121 -22.62 -9.71 -9.34
C ARG A 121 -24.08 -9.94 -8.97
N THR A 122 -24.31 -10.43 -7.76
CA THR A 122 -25.68 -10.69 -7.27
C THR A 122 -26.40 -9.40 -6.93
N LEU A 123 -25.70 -8.46 -6.27
CA LEU A 123 -26.31 -7.20 -5.78
C LEU A 123 -26.30 -6.09 -6.84
N ASP A 124 -25.36 -6.12 -7.75
CA ASP A 124 -25.17 -5.13 -8.82
C ASP A 124 -24.88 -5.83 -10.16
N PRO A 125 -25.86 -6.52 -10.75
CA PRO A 125 -25.66 -7.33 -11.95
C PRO A 125 -25.26 -6.51 -13.18
N THR A 126 -25.57 -5.22 -13.19
CA THR A 126 -25.20 -4.28 -14.27
C THR A 126 -23.86 -3.57 -14.01
N ASN A 127 -23.24 -3.82 -12.85
CA ASN A 127 -21.94 -3.26 -12.45
C ASN A 127 -21.87 -1.73 -12.60
N ILE A 128 -22.89 -1.03 -12.09
CA ILE A 128 -22.97 0.44 -12.12
C ILE A 128 -22.40 1.10 -10.85
N LEU A 129 -22.38 0.37 -9.72
CA LEU A 129 -21.92 0.90 -8.43
C LEU A 129 -20.40 0.70 -8.28
N ASN A 130 -19.65 1.77 -8.00
CA ASN A 130 -18.22 1.72 -7.75
C ASN A 130 -17.44 0.88 -8.77
N ARG A 131 -17.72 1.08 -10.04
CA ARG A 131 -17.15 0.31 -11.14
C ARG A 131 -15.63 0.35 -11.17
N GLY A 132 -14.99 -0.82 -11.16
CA GLY A 132 -13.54 -0.97 -11.22
C GLY A 132 -12.81 -0.59 -9.94
N LEU A 133 -13.51 -0.46 -8.81
CA LEU A 133 -12.92 -0.28 -7.49
C LEU A 133 -12.82 -1.62 -6.76
N VAL A 134 -11.86 -1.74 -5.87
CA VAL A 134 -11.56 -2.88 -4.99
C VAL A 134 -11.12 -4.14 -5.74
N PHE A 135 -11.87 -4.60 -6.73
CA PHE A 135 -11.56 -5.75 -7.60
C PHE A 135 -12.36 -5.66 -8.91
N ASP A 136 -11.92 -6.37 -9.93
CA ASP A 136 -12.64 -6.50 -11.19
C ASP A 136 -13.67 -7.65 -11.13
N VAL A 137 -14.81 -7.45 -11.82
CA VAL A 137 -15.97 -8.38 -11.82
C VAL A 137 -16.08 -9.05 -13.19
#